data_f1c4b53232a37ca98f9915d7f6387aba
#
_entry.id   f1c4b53232a37ca98f9915d7f6387aba
#
_cell.length_a   1.000
_cell.length_b   1.000
_cell.length_c   1.000
_cell.angle_alpha   90.00
_cell.angle_beta   90.00
_cell.angle_gamma   90.00
#
_symmetry.space_group_name_H-M   'P 1'
#
loop_
_entity.id
_entity.type
_entity.pdbx_description
1 polymer ?
#
loop_
_entity_poly.entity_id
_entity_poly.type
_entity_poly.pdbx_seq_one_letter_code
_entity_poly.pdbx_strand_id
1 'polypeptide(L)'
;MVHSPLVPVILCGGTGTRLWPLSRASYPKQYWPLAGSQEETLLQQTMLRLQGLHNLGAPLLICNEDHRFIVAEQMRQIGVDPAAILLEPMGRNTAPAVAVAALKATARGEDPLLLVLSADHVIRRPARFRAAINAGIPAAAEGRLVTFGIVPTAPETGYGYIEAAEPLPLQGGESAATAGDDEGAPPHPAPVPIARFVEKPDRATAEQFLASGRFTWNSGMFLFRASTILAELERLAPDVVSFCRSALEHDSADLEFLRLEREAFASCPNVAIDVAVMEKTDRGSVLPLEAGWSDVGSWSALWENSERDSQGNVLRGRVMHKDARNCYLRSEHRLVVGLGVEDLVVVETDDVVLVAHRDRAQDIKGIVSRLESEGAPESRAHRRIYRPWGYYDGIVEGERWQVKKIQVKPGASLSLQMHHHRAEHWIVVQGTAVVEKDGQQELVGENQSTYIPLGSRHRLSNPGKIPVEMIEVQSGPYLGEDDIVRFEDRYGRSESPVLTG
;
A
#
# COMPACT_ATOMS: atom_id res chain seq x y z
N MET A 1 -15.72 -33.30 -0.73
CA MET A 1 -14.33 -32.82 -0.80
C MET A 1 -14.26 -31.57 0.07
N VAL A 2 -13.45 -31.57 1.12
CA VAL A 2 -13.21 -30.36 1.93
C VAL A 2 -12.45 -29.41 1.01
N HIS A 3 -13.10 -28.36 0.52
CA HIS A 3 -12.42 -27.36 -0.28
C HIS A 3 -11.40 -26.63 0.61
N SER A 4 -10.11 -26.68 0.26
CA SER A 4 -9.06 -25.90 0.94
C SER A 4 -9.47 -24.42 0.99
N PRO A 5 -9.27 -23.71 2.10
CA PRO A 5 -9.59 -22.28 2.15
C PRO A 5 -8.76 -21.48 1.14
N LEU A 6 -9.35 -20.43 0.59
CA LEU A 6 -8.69 -19.47 -0.26
C LEU A 6 -8.20 -18.31 0.62
N VAL A 7 -6.89 -18.22 0.84
CA VAL A 7 -6.29 -17.20 1.71
C VAL A 7 -5.72 -16.07 0.85
N PRO A 8 -6.26 -14.84 0.95
CA PRO A 8 -5.66 -13.68 0.31
C PRO A 8 -4.30 -13.35 0.95
N VAL A 9 -3.30 -13.14 0.11
CA VAL A 9 -1.97 -12.64 0.49
C VAL A 9 -1.80 -11.28 -0.16
N ILE A 10 -1.86 -10.21 0.64
CA ILE A 10 -1.83 -8.85 0.13
C ILE A 10 -0.45 -8.26 0.31
N LEU A 11 0.22 -7.99 -0.81
CA LEU A 11 1.54 -7.38 -0.83
C LEU A 11 1.40 -5.85 -0.79
N CYS A 12 1.67 -5.25 0.36
CA CYS A 12 1.57 -3.81 0.60
C CYS A 12 2.93 -3.10 0.43
N GLY A 13 3.85 -3.70 -0.32
CA GLY A 13 5.17 -3.14 -0.62
C GLY A 13 5.14 -2.04 -1.69
N GLY A 14 6.29 -1.41 -1.90
CA GLY A 14 6.48 -0.36 -2.90
C GLY A 14 6.22 1.05 -2.38
N THR A 15 7.06 2.00 -2.78
CA THR A 15 6.99 3.41 -2.35
C THR A 15 6.15 4.28 -3.27
N GLY A 16 5.86 3.82 -4.51
CA GLY A 16 4.98 4.51 -5.46
C GLY A 16 5.43 5.94 -5.84
N THR A 17 6.72 6.25 -5.82
CA THR A 17 7.29 7.60 -5.97
C THR A 17 6.87 8.36 -7.23
N ARG A 18 6.39 7.67 -8.28
CA ARG A 18 5.90 8.31 -9.51
C ARG A 18 4.59 9.09 -9.33
N LEU A 19 3.85 8.86 -8.24
CA LEU A 19 2.65 9.62 -7.88
C LEU A 19 2.94 10.68 -6.80
N TRP A 20 4.22 11.07 -6.64
CA TRP A 20 4.55 12.24 -5.86
C TRP A 20 3.83 13.49 -6.41
N PRO A 21 3.31 14.39 -5.56
CA PRO A 21 3.51 14.52 -4.13
C PRO A 21 2.54 13.74 -3.23
N LEU A 22 1.53 13.03 -3.78
CA LEU A 22 0.61 12.23 -2.95
C LEU A 22 1.29 10.99 -2.38
N SER A 23 2.02 10.23 -3.21
CA SER A 23 2.72 9.06 -2.75
C SER A 23 4.12 9.42 -2.28
N ARG A 24 4.43 9.10 -1.03
CA ARG A 24 5.74 9.31 -0.38
C ARG A 24 6.18 8.05 0.36
N ALA A 25 7.44 7.99 0.75
CA ALA A 25 7.97 6.82 1.45
C ALA A 25 7.17 6.46 2.72
N SER A 26 6.75 7.46 3.51
CA SER A 26 5.94 7.26 4.72
C SER A 26 4.44 7.00 4.47
N TYR A 27 3.95 7.28 3.27
CA TYR A 27 2.55 7.11 2.89
C TYR A 27 2.42 6.77 1.40
N PRO A 28 2.75 5.53 0.99
CA PRO A 28 2.70 5.05 -0.37
C PRO A 28 1.31 5.06 -1.02
N LYS A 29 1.28 4.93 -2.36
CA LYS A 29 0.07 5.05 -3.18
C LYS A 29 -1.07 4.10 -2.79
N GLN A 30 -0.75 2.90 -2.29
CA GLN A 30 -1.76 1.90 -1.91
C GLN A 30 -2.65 2.36 -0.76
N TYR A 31 -2.22 3.33 0.03
CA TYR A 31 -2.97 3.88 1.15
C TYR A 31 -3.81 5.11 0.79
N TRP A 32 -3.82 5.52 -0.50
CA TRP A 32 -4.59 6.63 -1.00
C TRP A 32 -5.85 6.18 -1.76
N PRO A 33 -6.96 6.95 -1.68
CA PRO A 33 -8.15 6.74 -2.52
C PRO A 33 -7.89 7.35 -3.91
N LEU A 34 -7.30 6.58 -4.81
CA LEU A 34 -6.87 7.05 -6.12
C LEU A 34 -7.86 6.70 -7.25
N ALA A 35 -8.73 5.72 -7.04
CA ALA A 35 -9.65 5.22 -8.04
C ALA A 35 -11.06 5.02 -7.48
N GLY A 36 -12.07 4.90 -8.34
CA GLY A 36 -13.46 4.65 -7.95
C GLY A 36 -14.14 5.85 -7.27
N SER A 37 -14.99 5.57 -6.28
CA SER A 37 -15.77 6.53 -5.49
C SER A 37 -14.91 7.47 -4.63
N GLN A 38 -13.64 7.13 -4.43
CA GLN A 38 -12.65 7.86 -3.64
C GLN A 38 -12.86 7.87 -2.12
N GLU A 39 -13.67 7.00 -1.62
CA GLU A 39 -13.81 6.79 -0.19
C GLU A 39 -12.80 5.74 0.30
N GLU A 40 -12.65 4.63 -0.47
CA GLU A 40 -11.75 3.55 -0.12
C GLU A 40 -10.38 3.68 -0.80
N THR A 41 -9.34 3.38 -0.05
CA THR A 41 -7.96 3.32 -0.55
C THR A 41 -7.75 2.11 -1.48
N LEU A 42 -6.66 2.10 -2.26
CA LEU A 42 -6.37 0.96 -3.14
C LEU A 42 -6.21 -0.35 -2.36
N LEU A 43 -5.63 -0.31 -1.15
CA LEU A 43 -5.55 -1.45 -0.25
C LEU A 43 -6.94 -1.95 0.15
N GLN A 44 -7.82 -1.04 0.59
CA GLN A 44 -9.20 -1.39 0.95
C GLN A 44 -9.98 -1.96 -0.23
N GLN A 45 -9.88 -1.32 -1.40
CA GLN A 45 -10.50 -1.83 -2.63
C GLN A 45 -9.97 -3.22 -3.02
N THR A 46 -8.67 -3.50 -2.76
CA THR A 46 -8.11 -4.84 -3.02
C THR A 46 -8.77 -5.91 -2.17
N MET A 47 -9.13 -5.61 -0.94
CA MET A 47 -9.88 -6.55 -0.09
C MET A 47 -11.36 -6.60 -0.45
N LEU A 48 -12.01 -5.46 -0.62
CA LEU A 48 -13.45 -5.37 -0.89
C LEU A 48 -13.85 -6.08 -2.19
N ARG A 49 -13.02 -6.04 -3.24
CA ARG A 49 -13.28 -6.72 -4.52
C ARG A 49 -13.35 -8.25 -4.42
N LEU A 50 -12.83 -8.84 -3.32
CA LEU A 50 -12.87 -10.28 -3.08
C LEU A 50 -14.17 -10.74 -2.40
N GLN A 51 -14.99 -9.83 -1.90
CA GLN A 51 -16.27 -10.16 -1.28
C GLN A 51 -17.15 -10.94 -2.26
N GLY A 52 -17.76 -12.03 -1.76
CA GLY A 52 -18.56 -12.94 -2.56
C GLY A 52 -17.81 -14.15 -3.14
N LEU A 53 -16.48 -14.26 -2.96
CA LEU A 53 -15.76 -15.51 -3.22
C LEU A 53 -16.10 -16.56 -2.15
N HIS A 54 -16.29 -17.80 -2.58
CA HIS A 54 -16.52 -18.92 -1.68
C HIS A 54 -15.24 -19.33 -0.94
N ASN A 55 -15.37 -19.74 0.32
CA ASN A 55 -14.27 -20.21 1.18
C ASN A 55 -13.13 -19.19 1.36
N LEU A 56 -13.43 -17.89 1.26
CA LEU A 56 -12.45 -16.84 1.51
C LEU A 56 -12.04 -16.86 2.98
N GLY A 57 -10.76 -17.11 3.23
CA GLY A 57 -10.16 -17.06 4.56
C GLY A 57 -9.73 -15.64 4.97
N ALA A 58 -9.34 -15.48 6.24
CA ALA A 58 -8.76 -14.25 6.73
C ALA A 58 -7.44 -13.94 6.00
N PRO A 59 -7.19 -12.69 5.58
CA PRO A 59 -6.03 -12.34 4.77
C PRO A 59 -4.73 -12.35 5.58
N LEU A 60 -3.61 -12.62 4.88
CA LEU A 60 -2.26 -12.31 5.31
C LEU A 60 -1.82 -11.01 4.60
N LEU A 61 -1.43 -10.00 5.36
CA LEU A 61 -0.90 -8.76 4.80
C LEU A 61 0.61 -8.70 5.04
N ILE A 62 1.37 -8.31 4.01
CA ILE A 62 2.81 -8.12 4.09
C ILE A 62 3.11 -6.66 3.82
N CYS A 63 3.71 -5.97 4.80
CA CYS A 63 4.05 -4.56 4.66
C CYS A 63 5.39 -4.24 5.32
N ASN A 64 5.96 -3.09 4.95
CA ASN A 64 7.08 -2.53 5.70
C ASN A 64 6.64 -2.18 7.13
N GLU A 65 7.54 -2.39 8.10
CA GLU A 65 7.29 -2.12 9.53
C GLU A 65 6.77 -0.70 9.79
N ASP A 66 7.24 0.29 9.04
CA ASP A 66 6.81 1.69 9.19
C ASP A 66 5.33 1.90 8.84
N HIS A 67 4.75 1.05 8.01
CA HIS A 67 3.37 1.17 7.53
C HIS A 67 2.36 0.35 8.33
N ARG A 68 2.78 -0.42 9.35
CA ARG A 68 1.92 -1.38 10.08
C ARG A 68 0.63 -0.79 10.60
N PHE A 69 0.68 0.41 11.17
CA PHE A 69 -0.48 1.05 11.76
C PHE A 69 -1.48 1.57 10.73
N ILE A 70 -1.00 2.01 9.56
CA ILE A 70 -1.86 2.43 8.45
C ILE A 70 -2.59 1.21 7.91
N VAL A 71 -1.89 0.09 7.72
CA VAL A 71 -2.46 -1.17 7.23
C VAL A 71 -3.53 -1.68 8.18
N ALA A 72 -3.21 -1.80 9.48
CA ALA A 72 -4.16 -2.25 10.49
C ALA A 72 -5.40 -1.35 10.56
N GLU A 73 -5.23 -0.03 10.56
CA GLU A 73 -6.33 0.92 10.59
C GLU A 73 -7.22 0.83 9.35
N GLN A 74 -6.65 0.73 8.16
CA GLN A 74 -7.43 0.61 6.93
C GLN A 74 -8.22 -0.70 6.85
N MET A 75 -7.68 -1.80 7.36
CA MET A 75 -8.43 -3.06 7.48
C MET A 75 -9.56 -2.94 8.48
N ARG A 76 -9.32 -2.36 9.65
CA ARG A 76 -10.33 -2.11 10.67
C ARG A 76 -11.50 -1.25 10.15
N GLN A 77 -11.22 -0.22 9.34
CA GLN A 77 -12.24 0.66 8.74
C GLN A 77 -13.23 -0.08 7.85
N ILE A 78 -12.80 -1.14 7.18
CA ILE A 78 -13.66 -1.97 6.33
C ILE A 78 -14.14 -3.27 7.01
N GLY A 79 -13.90 -3.42 8.33
CA GLY A 79 -14.34 -4.57 9.10
C GLY A 79 -13.64 -5.89 8.73
N VAL A 80 -12.42 -5.82 8.20
CA VAL A 80 -11.58 -6.99 7.88
C VAL A 80 -10.62 -7.25 9.03
N ASP A 81 -10.63 -8.49 9.53
CA ASP A 81 -9.74 -8.98 10.59
C ASP A 81 -8.67 -9.88 9.97
N PRO A 82 -7.40 -9.44 9.85
CA PRO A 82 -6.35 -10.24 9.25
C PRO A 82 -5.95 -11.44 10.08
N ALA A 83 -5.58 -12.55 9.45
CA ALA A 83 -4.96 -13.70 10.14
C ALA A 83 -3.58 -13.33 10.70
N ALA A 84 -2.84 -12.44 10.02
CA ALA A 84 -1.61 -11.81 10.49
C ALA A 84 -1.24 -10.62 9.61
N ILE A 85 -0.56 -9.63 10.19
CA ILE A 85 0.16 -8.57 9.47
C ILE A 85 1.66 -8.84 9.65
N LEU A 86 2.31 -9.29 8.58
CA LEU A 86 3.73 -9.65 8.53
C LEU A 86 4.55 -8.41 8.22
N LEU A 87 5.50 -8.08 9.10
CA LEU A 87 6.28 -6.84 9.00
C LEU A 87 7.67 -7.12 8.43
N GLU A 88 7.91 -6.62 7.23
CA GLU A 88 9.24 -6.62 6.63
C GLU A 88 10.08 -5.47 7.21
N PRO A 89 11.26 -5.76 7.79
CA PRO A 89 12.15 -4.71 8.30
C PRO A 89 12.78 -3.88 7.16
N MET A 90 12.76 -4.42 5.93
CA MET A 90 13.18 -3.77 4.70
C MET A 90 12.58 -4.49 3.48
N GLY A 91 12.44 -3.79 2.35
CA GLY A 91 11.94 -4.42 1.12
C GLY A 91 12.95 -5.41 0.50
N ARG A 92 12.50 -6.61 0.16
CA ARG A 92 13.28 -7.66 -0.52
C ARG A 92 12.58 -8.21 -1.76
N ASN A 93 11.71 -7.41 -2.37
CA ASN A 93 10.92 -7.81 -3.53
C ASN A 93 9.88 -8.90 -3.19
N THR A 94 9.26 -9.52 -4.19
CA THR A 94 8.06 -10.33 -4.01
C THR A 94 8.31 -11.80 -3.65
N ALA A 95 9.46 -12.39 -3.99
CA ALA A 95 9.72 -13.80 -3.65
C ALA A 95 9.83 -14.04 -2.14
N PRO A 96 10.57 -13.23 -1.35
CA PRO A 96 10.59 -13.36 0.10
C PRO A 96 9.22 -13.12 0.75
N ALA A 97 8.46 -12.13 0.29
CA ALA A 97 7.12 -11.87 0.79
C ALA A 97 6.17 -13.06 0.59
N VAL A 98 6.19 -13.67 -0.61
CA VAL A 98 5.41 -14.89 -0.91
C VAL A 98 5.89 -16.08 -0.07
N ALA A 99 7.20 -16.25 0.09
CA ALA A 99 7.77 -17.33 0.91
C ALA A 99 7.33 -17.25 2.37
N VAL A 100 7.42 -16.05 2.97
CA VAL A 100 6.98 -15.80 4.36
C VAL A 100 5.48 -16.07 4.52
N ALA A 101 4.65 -15.60 3.57
CA ALA A 101 3.21 -15.86 3.59
C ALA A 101 2.89 -17.36 3.49
N ALA A 102 3.56 -18.11 2.61
CA ALA A 102 3.35 -19.54 2.44
C ALA A 102 3.82 -20.34 3.66
N LEU A 103 4.97 -19.99 4.24
CA LEU A 103 5.47 -20.60 5.49
C LEU A 103 4.50 -20.35 6.65
N LYS A 104 3.97 -19.11 6.77
CA LYS A 104 2.97 -18.78 7.80
C LYS A 104 1.67 -19.54 7.62
N ALA A 105 1.18 -19.63 6.39
CA ALA A 105 -0.07 -20.31 6.06
C ALA A 105 0.00 -21.83 6.32
N THR A 106 1.20 -22.44 6.21
CA THR A 106 1.40 -23.89 6.44
C THR A 106 1.86 -24.24 7.85
N ALA A 107 2.15 -23.25 8.70
CA ALA A 107 2.75 -23.47 10.04
C ALA A 107 1.92 -24.36 10.96
N ARG A 108 0.59 -24.45 10.74
CA ARG A 108 -0.32 -25.30 11.54
C ARG A 108 -0.67 -26.63 10.87
N GLY A 109 0.06 -27.01 9.81
CA GLY A 109 -0.22 -28.23 9.05
C GLY A 109 -1.37 -28.08 8.04
N GLU A 110 -1.85 -26.86 7.81
CA GLU A 110 -2.82 -26.55 6.77
C GLU A 110 -2.10 -26.37 5.42
N ASP A 111 -2.82 -26.55 4.32
CA ASP A 111 -2.31 -26.34 2.97
C ASP A 111 -3.35 -25.59 2.11
N PRO A 112 -3.56 -24.30 2.39
CA PRO A 112 -4.55 -23.51 1.70
C PRO A 112 -4.11 -23.14 0.28
N LEU A 113 -5.08 -22.66 -0.53
CA LEU A 113 -4.79 -21.93 -1.74
C LEU A 113 -4.45 -20.47 -1.37
N LEU A 114 -3.34 -19.96 -1.86
CA LEU A 114 -2.93 -18.58 -1.68
C LEU A 114 -3.29 -17.77 -2.91
N LEU A 115 -4.03 -16.69 -2.71
CA LEU A 115 -4.32 -15.68 -3.72
C LEU A 115 -3.44 -14.46 -3.45
N VAL A 116 -2.32 -14.36 -4.17
CA VAL A 116 -1.35 -13.28 -4.01
C VAL A 116 -1.75 -12.09 -4.86
N LEU A 117 -1.94 -10.95 -4.22
CA LEU A 117 -2.40 -9.71 -4.85
C LEU A 117 -1.52 -8.52 -4.41
N SER A 118 -1.28 -7.60 -5.34
CA SER A 118 -0.69 -6.30 -5.03
C SER A 118 -1.76 -5.36 -4.47
N ALA A 119 -1.44 -4.63 -3.42
CA ALA A 119 -2.35 -3.70 -2.75
C ALA A 119 -2.64 -2.42 -3.57
N ASP A 120 -1.90 -2.18 -4.64
CA ASP A 120 -1.82 -0.91 -5.37
C ASP A 120 -2.40 -0.97 -6.80
N HIS A 121 -3.05 -2.08 -7.15
CA HIS A 121 -3.68 -2.27 -8.46
C HIS A 121 -5.16 -1.88 -8.47
N VAL A 122 -5.58 -1.26 -9.56
CA VAL A 122 -6.99 -0.98 -9.86
C VAL A 122 -7.58 -2.11 -10.71
N ILE A 123 -8.80 -2.53 -10.39
CA ILE A 123 -9.62 -3.46 -11.17
C ILE A 123 -11.02 -2.86 -11.28
N ARG A 124 -11.43 -2.49 -12.51
CA ARG A 124 -12.70 -1.81 -12.75
C ARG A 124 -13.90 -2.74 -12.76
N ARG A 125 -13.71 -4.01 -13.06
CA ARG A 125 -14.76 -5.04 -13.17
C ARG A 125 -14.51 -6.16 -12.16
N PRO A 126 -14.84 -5.95 -10.86
CA PRO A 126 -14.59 -6.93 -9.80
C PRO A 126 -15.30 -8.27 -10.03
N ALA A 127 -16.48 -8.29 -10.64
CA ALA A 127 -17.19 -9.52 -10.94
C ALA A 127 -16.42 -10.42 -11.92
N ARG A 128 -15.84 -9.85 -12.99
CA ARG A 128 -14.98 -10.60 -13.93
C ARG A 128 -13.70 -11.11 -13.25
N PHE A 129 -13.13 -10.32 -12.35
CA PHE A 129 -11.97 -10.74 -11.57
C PHE A 129 -12.30 -11.94 -10.67
N ARG A 130 -13.43 -11.90 -9.96
CA ARG A 130 -13.89 -13.05 -9.15
C ARG A 130 -14.17 -14.30 -10.00
N ALA A 131 -14.77 -14.13 -11.19
CA ALA A 131 -14.97 -15.24 -12.11
C ALA A 131 -13.65 -15.87 -12.56
N ALA A 132 -12.64 -15.05 -12.86
CA ALA A 132 -11.29 -15.51 -13.20
C ALA A 132 -10.64 -16.27 -12.02
N ILE A 133 -10.73 -15.76 -10.78
CA ILE A 133 -10.23 -16.47 -9.60
C ILE A 133 -10.88 -17.85 -9.48
N ASN A 134 -12.21 -17.91 -9.57
CA ASN A 134 -12.95 -19.18 -9.48
C ASN A 134 -12.53 -20.18 -10.59
N ALA A 135 -12.27 -19.72 -11.81
CA ALA A 135 -11.78 -20.56 -12.90
C ALA A 135 -10.35 -21.07 -12.68
N GLY A 136 -9.52 -20.31 -11.95
CA GLY A 136 -8.15 -20.70 -11.62
C GLY A 136 -8.02 -21.71 -10.48
N ILE A 137 -9.02 -21.77 -9.57
CA ILE A 137 -8.98 -22.63 -8.36
C ILE A 137 -8.72 -24.12 -8.68
N PRO A 138 -9.37 -24.77 -9.64
CA PRO A 138 -9.10 -26.19 -9.93
C PRO A 138 -7.65 -26.46 -10.29
N ALA A 139 -7.07 -25.68 -11.21
CA ALA A 139 -5.69 -25.83 -11.64
C ALA A 139 -4.69 -25.58 -10.48
N ALA A 140 -4.93 -24.57 -9.66
CA ALA A 140 -4.13 -24.31 -8.48
C ALA A 140 -4.21 -25.45 -7.45
N ALA A 141 -5.40 -26.02 -7.27
CA ALA A 141 -5.61 -27.19 -6.38
C ALA A 141 -4.88 -28.45 -6.88
N GLU A 142 -4.70 -28.59 -8.19
CA GLU A 142 -3.92 -29.66 -8.83
C GLU A 142 -2.40 -29.40 -8.87
N GLY A 143 -1.94 -28.31 -8.24
CA GLY A 143 -0.52 -27.98 -8.12
C GLY A 143 0.05 -27.19 -9.28
N ARG A 144 -0.79 -26.48 -10.06
CA ARG A 144 -0.33 -25.46 -11.01
C ARG A 144 -0.06 -24.14 -10.28
N LEU A 145 0.87 -23.36 -10.81
CA LEU A 145 1.10 -21.97 -10.43
C LEU A 145 0.37 -21.07 -11.44
N VAL A 146 -0.82 -20.60 -11.07
CA VAL A 146 -1.65 -19.79 -11.94
C VAL A 146 -1.29 -18.31 -11.78
N THR A 147 -1.04 -17.62 -12.89
CA THR A 147 -0.94 -16.15 -12.94
C THR A 147 -2.08 -15.55 -13.77
N PHE A 148 -2.50 -14.33 -13.41
CA PHE A 148 -3.53 -13.60 -14.15
C PHE A 148 -2.85 -12.70 -15.19
N GLY A 149 -2.95 -13.10 -16.45
CA GLY A 149 -2.36 -12.36 -17.57
C GLY A 149 -3.33 -11.32 -18.11
N ILE A 150 -2.94 -10.05 -18.09
CA ILE A 150 -3.77 -8.96 -18.60
C ILE A 150 -3.73 -8.95 -20.12
N VAL A 151 -4.89 -8.95 -20.76
CA VAL A 151 -4.97 -8.86 -22.23
C VAL A 151 -4.44 -7.49 -22.67
N PRO A 152 -3.36 -7.46 -23.50
CA PRO A 152 -2.72 -6.21 -23.88
C PRO A 152 -3.62 -5.35 -24.75
N THR A 153 -3.66 -4.05 -24.47
CA THR A 153 -4.36 -3.02 -25.26
C THR A 153 -3.40 -2.09 -26.00
N ALA A 154 -2.12 -2.12 -25.65
CA ALA A 154 -1.06 -1.28 -26.22
C ALA A 154 0.30 -2.02 -26.15
N PRO A 155 1.30 -1.61 -26.95
CA PRO A 155 2.65 -2.18 -26.89
C PRO A 155 3.47 -1.57 -25.74
N GLU A 156 3.10 -1.89 -24.49
CA GLU A 156 3.75 -1.39 -23.28
C GLU A 156 5.15 -1.99 -23.11
N THR A 157 6.14 -1.14 -22.92
CA THR A 157 7.54 -1.55 -22.68
C THR A 157 7.90 -1.61 -21.19
N GLY A 158 7.02 -1.12 -20.33
CA GLY A 158 7.19 -1.10 -18.87
C GLY A 158 6.77 -2.39 -18.17
N TYR A 159 6.09 -3.31 -18.88
CA TYR A 159 5.55 -4.54 -18.30
C TYR A 159 6.30 -5.78 -18.79
N GLY A 160 6.28 -6.84 -17.99
CA GLY A 160 6.61 -8.18 -18.42
C GLY A 160 5.49 -8.78 -19.27
N TYR A 161 5.84 -9.62 -20.21
CA TYR A 161 4.93 -10.35 -21.09
C TYR A 161 5.00 -11.85 -20.84
N ILE A 162 3.84 -12.51 -20.88
CA ILE A 162 3.68 -13.95 -20.70
C ILE A 162 3.16 -14.53 -22.01
N GLU A 163 3.93 -15.42 -22.65
CA GLU A 163 3.50 -16.18 -23.82
C GLU A 163 2.77 -17.44 -23.36
N ALA A 164 1.53 -17.62 -23.82
CA ALA A 164 0.79 -18.86 -23.64
C ALA A 164 1.29 -19.94 -24.60
N ALA A 165 1.40 -21.19 -24.13
CA ALA A 165 1.79 -22.33 -24.97
C ALA A 165 0.73 -22.67 -26.02
N GLU A 166 -0.53 -22.36 -25.74
CA GLU A 166 -1.69 -22.55 -26.59
C GLU A 166 -2.36 -21.21 -26.89
N PRO A 167 -3.19 -21.08 -27.95
CA PRO A 167 -3.95 -19.88 -28.17
C PRO A 167 -4.79 -19.51 -26.93
N LEU A 168 -4.72 -18.25 -26.55
CA LEU A 168 -5.51 -17.75 -25.40
C LEU A 168 -7.00 -17.82 -25.74
N PRO A 169 -7.83 -18.40 -24.88
CA PRO A 169 -9.26 -18.42 -25.06
C PRO A 169 -9.85 -17.04 -24.73
N LEU A 170 -9.57 -16.05 -25.57
CA LEU A 170 -10.09 -14.69 -25.40
C LEU A 170 -11.59 -14.71 -25.68
N GLN A 171 -12.37 -14.15 -24.78
CA GLN A 171 -13.81 -13.93 -25.01
C GLN A 171 -13.92 -12.90 -26.13
N GLY A 172 -14.58 -13.28 -27.24
CA GLY A 172 -14.74 -12.44 -28.41
C GLY A 172 -15.30 -11.06 -28.07
N GLY A 173 -14.62 -10.03 -28.60
CA GLY A 173 -14.86 -8.66 -28.28
C GLY A 173 -16.31 -8.22 -28.48
N GLU A 174 -17.03 -7.99 -27.42
CA GLU A 174 -18.14 -7.08 -27.40
C GLU A 174 -17.71 -5.82 -26.65
N SER A 175 -17.89 -4.75 -27.35
CA SER A 175 -17.76 -3.33 -27.01
C SER A 175 -17.57 -3.00 -25.52
N ALA A 176 -16.49 -2.29 -25.23
CA ALA A 176 -16.06 -1.77 -23.93
C ALA A 176 -16.94 -0.63 -23.35
N ALA A 177 -18.24 -0.68 -23.51
CA ALA A 177 -19.10 0.46 -23.18
C ALA A 177 -20.46 0.07 -22.56
N THR A 178 -20.47 -0.68 -21.45
CA THR A 178 -21.56 -0.56 -20.48
C THR A 178 -21.05 -0.99 -19.11
N ALA A 179 -20.93 -0.03 -18.20
CA ALA A 179 -20.78 -0.28 -16.77
C ALA A 179 -22.14 -0.79 -16.24
N GLY A 180 -22.34 -2.11 -16.32
CA GLY A 180 -23.43 -2.82 -15.69
C GLY A 180 -22.84 -4.06 -15.03
N ASP A 181 -23.25 -4.36 -13.80
CA ASP A 181 -22.89 -5.60 -13.11
C ASP A 181 -23.25 -6.78 -14.00
N ASP A 182 -22.25 -7.52 -14.48
CA ASP A 182 -22.36 -8.67 -15.38
C ASP A 182 -22.95 -9.88 -14.61
N GLU A 183 -24.19 -9.80 -14.14
CA GLU A 183 -24.98 -10.98 -13.78
C GLU A 183 -25.36 -11.74 -15.07
N GLY A 184 -24.53 -12.74 -15.41
CA GLY A 184 -24.74 -13.58 -16.60
C GLY A 184 -23.57 -13.67 -17.56
N ALA A 185 -22.38 -13.16 -17.20
CA ALA A 185 -21.18 -13.35 -18.00
C ALA A 185 -20.91 -14.85 -18.24
N PRO A 186 -20.48 -15.26 -19.45
CA PRO A 186 -20.12 -16.65 -19.72
C PRO A 186 -18.99 -17.10 -18.77
N PRO A 187 -18.90 -18.40 -18.45
CA PRO A 187 -17.88 -18.92 -17.56
C PRO A 187 -16.50 -18.58 -18.08
N HIS A 188 -15.63 -18.11 -17.18
CA HIS A 188 -14.25 -17.76 -17.51
C HIS A 188 -13.51 -19.01 -18.01
N PRO A 189 -12.66 -18.91 -19.06
CA PRO A 189 -11.91 -20.06 -19.56
C PRO A 189 -10.90 -20.58 -18.54
N ALA A 190 -10.50 -21.84 -18.66
CA ALA A 190 -9.49 -22.45 -17.82
C ALA A 190 -8.09 -21.86 -18.10
N PRO A 191 -7.15 -21.87 -17.12
CA PRO A 191 -5.77 -21.48 -17.33
C PRO A 191 -5.07 -22.38 -18.36
N VAL A 192 -4.21 -21.80 -19.19
CA VAL A 192 -3.39 -22.51 -20.16
C VAL A 192 -1.92 -22.52 -19.73
N PRO A 193 -1.09 -23.54 -20.11
CA PRO A 193 0.32 -23.56 -19.77
C PRO A 193 1.08 -22.34 -20.31
N ILE A 194 2.08 -21.89 -19.56
CA ILE A 194 2.99 -20.82 -19.98
C ILE A 194 4.11 -21.40 -20.84
N ALA A 195 4.40 -20.78 -21.99
CA ALA A 195 5.56 -21.11 -22.81
C ALA A 195 6.82 -20.39 -22.33
N ARG A 196 6.71 -19.08 -22.04
CA ARG A 196 7.82 -18.26 -21.55
C ARG A 196 7.36 -16.93 -20.97
N PHE A 197 8.25 -16.33 -20.17
CA PHE A 197 8.19 -14.92 -19.76
C PHE A 197 9.18 -14.07 -20.55
N VAL A 198 8.84 -12.81 -20.82
CA VAL A 198 9.72 -11.81 -21.42
C VAL A 198 9.59 -10.50 -20.65
N GLU A 199 10.63 -10.13 -19.92
CA GLU A 199 10.60 -8.92 -19.09
C GLU A 199 10.94 -7.69 -19.93
N LYS A 200 10.10 -6.69 -19.90
CA LYS A 200 10.27 -5.35 -20.48
C LYS A 200 10.88 -5.35 -21.89
N PRO A 201 10.17 -5.88 -22.89
CA PRO A 201 10.66 -5.90 -24.26
C PRO A 201 10.84 -4.48 -24.83
N ASP A 202 11.63 -4.36 -25.88
CA ASP A 202 11.65 -3.13 -26.68
C ASP A 202 10.31 -2.93 -27.41
N ARG A 203 10.08 -1.71 -27.94
CA ARG A 203 8.81 -1.35 -28.56
C ARG A 203 8.46 -2.23 -29.76
N ALA A 204 9.44 -2.54 -30.62
CA ALA A 204 9.20 -3.35 -31.81
C ALA A 204 8.79 -4.78 -31.44
N THR A 205 9.43 -5.35 -30.42
CA THR A 205 9.07 -6.67 -29.86
C THR A 205 7.68 -6.63 -29.20
N ALA A 206 7.34 -5.57 -28.44
CA ALA A 206 6.04 -5.41 -27.82
C ALA A 206 4.91 -5.31 -28.89
N GLU A 207 5.14 -4.60 -30.01
CA GLU A 207 4.21 -4.52 -31.13
C GLU A 207 3.98 -5.90 -31.79
N GLN A 208 5.02 -6.72 -31.94
CA GLN A 208 4.91 -8.10 -32.42
C GLN A 208 4.10 -8.98 -31.45
N PHE A 209 4.33 -8.84 -30.15
CA PHE A 209 3.60 -9.59 -29.13
C PHE A 209 2.10 -9.25 -29.16
N LEU A 210 1.78 -7.97 -29.27
CA LEU A 210 0.38 -7.51 -29.37
C LEU A 210 -0.29 -8.09 -30.64
N ALA A 211 0.38 -8.04 -31.79
CA ALA A 211 -0.15 -8.54 -33.05
C ALA A 211 -0.35 -10.06 -33.07
N SER A 212 0.43 -10.81 -32.28
CA SER A 212 0.36 -12.28 -32.26
C SER A 212 -0.87 -12.83 -31.54
N GLY A 213 -1.49 -12.05 -30.62
CA GLY A 213 -2.62 -12.47 -29.79
C GLY A 213 -2.30 -13.60 -28.79
N ARG A 214 -1.03 -13.96 -28.60
CA ARG A 214 -0.60 -15.06 -27.72
C ARG A 214 0.00 -14.58 -26.39
N PHE A 215 0.20 -13.29 -26.26
CA PHE A 215 0.85 -12.70 -25.09
C PHE A 215 -0.16 -11.95 -24.20
N THR A 216 0.09 -12.00 -22.90
CA THR A 216 -0.57 -11.15 -21.89
C THR A 216 0.49 -10.36 -21.13
N TRP A 217 0.11 -9.22 -20.55
CA TRP A 217 0.98 -8.57 -19.57
C TRP A 217 0.97 -9.34 -18.26
N ASN A 218 2.12 -9.43 -17.63
CA ASN A 218 2.25 -9.97 -16.28
C ASN A 218 1.64 -8.98 -15.27
N SER A 219 0.61 -9.42 -14.56
CA SER A 219 -0.04 -8.59 -13.53
C SER A 219 0.64 -8.67 -12.16
N GLY A 220 1.54 -9.63 -11.94
CA GLY A 220 2.07 -9.92 -10.61
C GLY A 220 1.04 -10.47 -9.61
N MET A 221 -0.11 -10.93 -10.08
CA MET A 221 -1.13 -11.61 -9.28
C MET A 221 -1.06 -13.12 -9.52
N PHE A 222 -1.13 -13.91 -8.45
CA PHE A 222 -0.95 -15.36 -8.52
C PHE A 222 -1.97 -16.11 -7.69
N LEU A 223 -2.24 -17.36 -8.09
CA LEU A 223 -3.06 -18.29 -7.35
C LEU A 223 -2.40 -19.68 -7.37
N PHE A 224 -2.08 -20.22 -6.22
CA PHE A 224 -1.42 -21.51 -6.09
C PHE A 224 -1.62 -22.10 -4.70
N ARG A 225 -1.35 -23.38 -4.54
CA ARG A 225 -1.32 -24.06 -3.24
C ARG A 225 -0.06 -23.65 -2.46
N ALA A 226 -0.19 -23.43 -1.17
CA ALA A 226 0.93 -23.02 -0.29
C ALA A 226 2.11 -23.98 -0.35
N SER A 227 1.85 -25.30 -0.25
CA SER A 227 2.90 -26.32 -0.37
C SER A 227 3.57 -26.35 -1.75
N THR A 228 2.80 -26.09 -2.81
CA THR A 228 3.35 -26.10 -4.18
C THR A 228 4.36 -24.96 -4.40
N ILE A 229 4.00 -23.74 -3.99
CA ILE A 229 4.93 -22.60 -4.16
C ILE A 229 6.15 -22.76 -3.27
N LEU A 230 6.02 -23.31 -2.05
CA LEU A 230 7.18 -23.59 -1.20
C LEU A 230 8.12 -24.62 -1.84
N ALA A 231 7.58 -25.72 -2.39
CA ALA A 231 8.40 -26.73 -3.08
C ALA A 231 9.13 -26.15 -4.30
N GLU A 232 8.49 -25.27 -5.09
CA GLU A 232 9.12 -24.61 -6.22
C GLU A 232 10.18 -23.59 -5.77
N LEU A 233 9.94 -22.83 -4.71
CA LEU A 233 10.94 -21.94 -4.12
C LEU A 233 12.11 -22.70 -3.54
N GLU A 234 11.90 -23.83 -2.84
CA GLU A 234 12.97 -24.69 -2.33
C GLU A 234 13.82 -25.28 -3.46
N ARG A 235 13.21 -25.61 -4.61
CA ARG A 235 13.89 -26.13 -5.79
C ARG A 235 14.67 -25.08 -6.58
N LEU A 236 14.10 -23.87 -6.75
CA LEU A 236 14.59 -22.86 -7.70
C LEU A 236 15.30 -21.67 -7.03
N ALA A 237 15.03 -21.43 -5.76
CA ALA A 237 15.57 -20.32 -4.96
C ALA A 237 15.67 -20.71 -3.47
N PRO A 238 16.44 -21.78 -3.12
CA PRO A 238 16.48 -22.34 -1.76
C PRO A 238 16.91 -21.34 -0.70
N ASP A 239 17.79 -20.40 -1.03
CA ASP A 239 18.25 -19.36 -0.09
C ASP A 239 17.10 -18.48 0.38
N VAL A 240 16.13 -18.16 -0.50
CA VAL A 240 14.93 -17.39 -0.13
C VAL A 240 14.16 -18.09 0.97
N VAL A 241 13.89 -19.39 0.80
CA VAL A 241 13.14 -20.16 1.81
C VAL A 241 13.91 -20.30 3.11
N SER A 242 15.21 -20.57 3.05
CA SER A 242 16.07 -20.71 4.22
C SER A 242 16.08 -19.47 5.09
N PHE A 243 16.36 -18.30 4.50
CA PHE A 243 16.39 -17.02 5.23
C PHE A 243 15.01 -16.60 5.74
N CYS A 244 13.93 -16.81 4.94
CA CYS A 244 12.58 -16.52 5.39
C CYS A 244 12.13 -17.42 6.55
N ARG A 245 12.51 -18.70 6.57
CA ARG A 245 12.25 -19.62 7.67
C ARG A 245 12.96 -19.15 8.94
N SER A 246 14.25 -18.82 8.84
CA SER A 246 15.01 -18.28 9.97
C SER A 246 14.42 -16.96 10.49
N ALA A 247 13.97 -16.07 9.62
CA ALA A 247 13.34 -14.81 10.02
C ALA A 247 12.00 -15.01 10.74
N LEU A 248 11.28 -16.11 10.46
CA LEU A 248 10.03 -16.47 11.14
C LEU A 248 10.25 -17.28 12.44
N GLU A 249 11.33 -18.04 12.57
CA GLU A 249 11.65 -18.80 13.79
C GLU A 249 12.00 -17.89 14.98
N HIS A 250 12.51 -16.70 14.71
CA HIS A 250 12.88 -15.69 15.70
C HIS A 250 11.91 -14.50 15.69
N ASP A 251 10.68 -14.73 15.24
CA ASP A 251 9.67 -13.68 15.18
C ASP A 251 9.32 -13.15 16.60
N SER A 252 8.92 -11.91 16.66
CA SER A 252 8.32 -11.32 17.85
C SER A 252 6.87 -10.95 17.55
N ALA A 253 5.93 -11.65 18.20
CA ALA A 253 4.53 -11.30 18.12
C ALA A 253 4.24 -10.08 19.01
N ASP A 254 3.66 -9.05 18.40
CA ASP A 254 3.22 -7.83 19.07
C ASP A 254 1.78 -7.54 18.64
N LEU A 255 0.82 -7.95 19.43
CA LEU A 255 -0.61 -7.89 19.10
C LEU A 255 -0.94 -8.69 17.82
N GLU A 256 -1.43 -8.00 16.79
CA GLU A 256 -1.75 -8.53 15.45
C GLU A 256 -0.54 -8.54 14.50
N PHE A 257 0.59 -7.97 14.93
CA PHE A 257 1.80 -7.82 14.13
C PHE A 257 2.76 -8.99 14.36
N LEU A 258 3.36 -9.45 13.28
CA LEU A 258 4.41 -10.45 13.31
C LEU A 258 5.67 -9.86 12.65
N ARG A 259 6.66 -9.52 13.48
CA ARG A 259 7.92 -8.93 13.03
C ARG A 259 8.87 -10.02 12.57
N LEU A 260 9.36 -9.88 11.34
CA LEU A 260 10.43 -10.74 10.84
C LEU A 260 11.76 -10.32 11.47
N GLU A 261 12.58 -11.32 11.83
CA GLU A 261 13.91 -11.04 12.35
C GLU A 261 14.77 -10.32 11.29
N ARG A 262 15.37 -9.19 11.71
CA ARG A 262 16.01 -8.21 10.82
C ARG A 262 17.22 -8.76 10.07
N GLU A 263 18.14 -9.44 10.76
CA GLU A 263 19.41 -9.89 10.17
C GLU A 263 19.20 -11.03 9.18
N ALA A 264 18.37 -12.01 9.53
CA ALA A 264 18.02 -13.10 8.65
C ALA A 264 17.30 -12.60 7.40
N PHE A 265 16.30 -11.69 7.58
CA PHE A 265 15.57 -11.14 6.44
C PHE A 265 16.45 -10.23 5.57
N ALA A 266 17.39 -9.48 6.18
CA ALA A 266 18.37 -8.66 5.44
C ALA A 266 19.31 -9.49 4.58
N SER A 267 19.57 -10.74 4.98
CA SER A 267 20.41 -11.69 4.22
C SER A 267 19.66 -12.37 3.07
N CYS A 268 18.32 -12.26 3.04
CA CYS A 268 17.49 -12.86 2.00
C CYS A 268 17.74 -12.18 0.63
N PRO A 269 17.84 -12.96 -0.47
CA PRO A 269 17.98 -12.41 -1.81
C PRO A 269 16.86 -11.42 -2.16
N ASN A 270 17.23 -10.30 -2.79
CA ASN A 270 16.27 -9.31 -3.28
C ASN A 270 15.82 -9.68 -4.70
N VAL A 271 14.79 -10.52 -4.82
CA VAL A 271 14.37 -11.09 -6.10
C VAL A 271 12.83 -11.14 -6.20
N ALA A 272 12.30 -10.85 -7.41
CA ALA A 272 10.88 -11.01 -7.69
C ALA A 272 10.51 -12.50 -7.81
N ILE A 273 9.27 -12.86 -7.45
CA ILE A 273 8.75 -14.22 -7.59
C ILE A 273 8.72 -14.67 -9.06
N ASP A 274 8.54 -13.73 -9.99
CA ASP A 274 8.56 -13.94 -11.42
C ASP A 274 9.91 -14.53 -11.84
N VAL A 275 11.00 -13.86 -11.48
CA VAL A 275 12.38 -14.26 -11.81
C VAL A 275 12.83 -15.48 -11.01
N ALA A 276 12.44 -15.56 -9.74
CA ALA A 276 12.83 -16.65 -8.86
C ALA A 276 12.20 -17.98 -9.28
N VAL A 277 10.92 -17.94 -9.66
CA VAL A 277 10.10 -19.15 -9.90
C VAL A 277 9.44 -19.15 -11.27
N MET A 278 8.63 -18.13 -11.59
CA MET A 278 7.69 -18.20 -12.72
C MET A 278 8.36 -18.34 -14.09
N GLU A 279 9.53 -17.73 -14.28
CA GLU A 279 10.34 -17.87 -15.49
C GLU A 279 10.98 -19.25 -15.67
N LYS A 280 11.04 -20.07 -14.59
CA LYS A 280 11.84 -21.31 -14.55
C LYS A 280 11.00 -22.56 -14.33
N THR A 281 9.78 -22.38 -13.80
CA THR A 281 8.91 -23.51 -13.45
C THR A 281 8.21 -24.08 -14.69
N ASP A 282 8.02 -25.39 -14.72
CA ASP A 282 7.18 -26.11 -15.68
C ASP A 282 5.71 -26.20 -15.23
N ARG A 283 5.39 -25.70 -14.00
CA ARG A 283 4.06 -25.70 -13.43
C ARG A 283 3.27 -24.43 -13.73
N GLY A 284 3.87 -23.44 -14.39
CA GLY A 284 3.24 -22.16 -14.70
C GLY A 284 2.02 -22.31 -15.62
N SER A 285 0.94 -21.60 -15.30
CA SER A 285 -0.22 -21.46 -16.16
C SER A 285 -0.71 -20.02 -16.14
N VAL A 286 -1.14 -19.51 -17.28
CA VAL A 286 -1.69 -18.15 -17.43
C VAL A 286 -3.19 -18.22 -17.67
N LEU A 287 -3.91 -17.36 -16.98
CA LEU A 287 -5.33 -17.16 -17.11
C LEU A 287 -5.57 -15.74 -17.63
N PRO A 288 -6.09 -15.56 -18.86
CA PRO A 288 -6.31 -14.24 -19.44
C PRO A 288 -7.35 -13.46 -18.64
N LEU A 289 -7.08 -12.18 -18.35
CA LEU A 289 -7.94 -11.34 -17.52
C LEU A 289 -8.29 -10.02 -18.23
N GLU A 290 -9.55 -9.81 -18.48
CA GLU A 290 -10.14 -8.58 -19.02
C GLU A 290 -11.01 -7.87 -17.99
N ALA A 291 -10.43 -7.47 -16.88
CA ALA A 291 -11.15 -6.85 -15.77
C ALA A 291 -10.89 -5.33 -15.62
N GLY A 292 -10.34 -4.69 -16.64
CA GLY A 292 -9.98 -3.26 -16.57
C GLY A 292 -8.88 -3.02 -15.54
N TRP A 293 -7.84 -3.83 -15.58
CA TRP A 293 -6.69 -3.73 -14.69
C TRP A 293 -5.77 -2.55 -15.06
N SER A 294 -5.20 -1.93 -14.02
CA SER A 294 -4.10 -0.96 -14.14
C SER A 294 -3.23 -1.03 -12.88
N ASP A 295 -1.92 -0.87 -13.07
CA ASP A 295 -0.96 -0.73 -11.96
C ASP A 295 -0.92 0.69 -11.38
N VAL A 296 -1.64 1.64 -11.99
CA VAL A 296 -1.65 3.07 -11.61
C VAL A 296 -0.23 3.58 -11.36
N GLY A 297 0.66 3.29 -12.31
CA GLY A 297 2.09 3.54 -12.17
C GLY A 297 2.50 5.00 -12.40
N SER A 298 1.62 5.88 -12.88
CA SER A 298 1.89 7.29 -13.18
C SER A 298 0.63 8.15 -13.13
N TRP A 299 0.80 9.47 -13.12
CA TRP A 299 -0.31 10.43 -13.23
C TRP A 299 -1.06 10.30 -14.56
N SER A 300 -0.36 9.98 -15.67
CA SER A 300 -0.99 9.71 -16.97
C SER A 300 -1.89 8.48 -16.88
N ALA A 301 -1.40 7.38 -16.31
CA ALA A 301 -2.19 6.18 -16.10
C ALA A 301 -3.39 6.44 -15.18
N LEU A 302 -3.24 7.29 -14.16
CA LEU A 302 -4.34 7.66 -13.28
C LEU A 302 -5.39 8.51 -14.03
N TRP A 303 -4.98 9.45 -14.89
CA TRP A 303 -5.88 10.21 -15.74
C TRP A 303 -6.64 9.29 -16.72
N GLU A 304 -5.97 8.35 -17.39
CA GLU A 304 -6.57 7.39 -18.30
C GLU A 304 -7.59 6.48 -17.61
N ASN A 305 -7.33 6.14 -16.35
CA ASN A 305 -8.14 5.25 -15.55
C ASN A 305 -9.21 5.95 -14.71
N SER A 306 -9.36 7.28 -14.81
CA SER A 306 -10.37 8.06 -14.10
C SER A 306 -11.54 8.46 -15.02
N GLU A 307 -12.69 8.74 -14.42
CA GLU A 307 -13.81 9.39 -15.12
C GLU A 307 -13.41 10.82 -15.51
N ARG A 308 -13.71 11.19 -16.75
CA ARG A 308 -13.36 12.49 -17.33
C ARG A 308 -14.62 13.28 -17.68
N ASP A 309 -14.56 14.59 -17.52
CA ASP A 309 -15.61 15.48 -18.02
C ASP A 309 -15.64 15.54 -19.58
N SER A 310 -16.58 16.31 -20.14
CA SER A 310 -16.73 16.44 -21.60
C SER A 310 -15.54 17.09 -22.30
N GLN A 311 -14.61 17.70 -21.56
CA GLN A 311 -13.38 18.32 -22.06
C GLN A 311 -12.14 17.44 -21.79
N GLY A 312 -12.34 16.23 -21.28
CA GLY A 312 -11.25 15.29 -20.99
C GLY A 312 -10.55 15.53 -19.65
N ASN A 313 -11.08 16.37 -18.76
CA ASN A 313 -10.45 16.67 -17.49
C ASN A 313 -10.88 15.69 -16.40
N VAL A 314 -9.96 15.41 -15.48
CA VAL A 314 -10.20 14.74 -14.19
C VAL A 314 -10.10 15.79 -13.09
N LEU A 315 -11.16 15.98 -12.33
CA LEU A 315 -11.25 16.97 -11.28
C LEU A 315 -11.39 16.26 -9.92
N ARG A 316 -10.53 16.57 -8.97
CA ARG A 316 -10.51 15.93 -7.65
C ARG A 316 -10.37 16.98 -6.53
N GLY A 317 -11.23 16.88 -5.52
CA GLY A 317 -11.23 17.83 -4.41
C GLY A 317 -11.81 19.20 -4.80
N ARG A 318 -11.29 20.26 -4.19
CA ARG A 318 -11.78 21.63 -4.39
C ARG A 318 -11.14 22.28 -5.62
N VAL A 319 -11.68 21.98 -6.79
CA VAL A 319 -11.16 22.44 -8.08
C VAL A 319 -12.21 23.27 -8.82
N MET A 320 -11.79 24.36 -9.44
CA MET A 320 -12.55 25.15 -10.45
C MET A 320 -11.75 25.24 -11.74
N HIS A 321 -12.42 25.21 -12.87
CA HIS A 321 -11.73 25.41 -14.14
C HIS A 321 -12.58 26.23 -15.14
N LYS A 322 -11.89 26.89 -16.05
CA LYS A 322 -12.46 27.51 -17.25
C LYS A 322 -11.48 27.34 -18.40
N ASP A 323 -11.97 26.83 -19.54
CA ASP A 323 -11.17 26.55 -20.72
C ASP A 323 -9.96 25.64 -20.45
N ALA A 324 -10.14 24.63 -19.55
CA ALA A 324 -9.17 23.58 -19.32
C ALA A 324 -9.50 22.33 -20.14
N ARG A 325 -8.48 21.65 -20.69
CA ARG A 325 -8.63 20.46 -21.52
C ARG A 325 -7.62 19.38 -21.17
N ASN A 326 -8.08 18.12 -21.15
CA ASN A 326 -7.23 16.94 -20.94
C ASN A 326 -6.35 17.01 -19.68
N CYS A 327 -6.76 17.76 -18.67
CA CYS A 327 -6.00 17.98 -17.45
C CYS A 327 -6.39 17.00 -16.33
N TYR A 328 -5.43 16.72 -15.45
CA TYR A 328 -5.67 16.12 -14.14
C TYR A 328 -5.44 17.20 -13.07
N LEU A 329 -6.51 17.70 -12.46
CA LEU A 329 -6.47 18.76 -11.45
C LEU A 329 -6.93 18.19 -10.11
N ARG A 330 -6.04 18.17 -9.13
CA ARG A 330 -6.31 17.62 -7.79
C ARG A 330 -5.92 18.61 -6.70
N SER A 331 -6.83 18.77 -5.73
CA SER A 331 -6.64 19.58 -4.53
C SER A 331 -6.94 18.74 -3.29
N GLU A 332 -6.00 18.68 -2.36
CA GLU A 332 -6.23 18.09 -1.05
C GLU A 332 -6.71 19.12 -0.03
N HIS A 333 -6.25 20.38 -0.13
CA HIS A 333 -6.51 21.42 0.87
C HIS A 333 -6.97 22.75 0.27
N ARG A 334 -6.21 23.33 -0.67
CA ARG A 334 -6.46 24.67 -1.20
C ARG A 334 -7.33 24.61 -2.45
N LEU A 335 -8.07 25.69 -2.73
CA LEU A 335 -8.74 25.81 -4.01
C LEU A 335 -7.70 25.86 -5.15
N VAL A 336 -7.81 24.91 -6.09
CA VAL A 336 -7.05 24.89 -7.35
C VAL A 336 -7.93 25.44 -8.46
N VAL A 337 -7.42 26.43 -9.21
CA VAL A 337 -8.13 27.03 -10.34
C VAL A 337 -7.32 26.83 -11.62
N GLY A 338 -7.88 26.10 -12.59
CA GLY A 338 -7.32 25.93 -13.93
C GLY A 338 -7.99 26.90 -14.92
N LEU A 339 -7.21 27.82 -15.51
CA LEU A 339 -7.71 28.80 -16.49
C LEU A 339 -6.91 28.71 -17.78
N GLY A 340 -7.55 28.29 -18.88
CA GLY A 340 -6.91 28.25 -20.20
C GLY A 340 -5.72 27.30 -20.28
N VAL A 341 -5.80 26.14 -19.61
CA VAL A 341 -4.70 25.16 -19.49
C VAL A 341 -5.04 23.87 -20.23
N GLU A 342 -4.03 23.21 -20.77
CA GLU A 342 -4.19 21.97 -21.55
C GLU A 342 -3.08 20.98 -21.23
N ASP A 343 -3.43 19.68 -21.19
CA ASP A 343 -2.52 18.53 -20.99
C ASP A 343 -1.65 18.63 -19.73
N LEU A 344 -2.18 19.21 -18.65
CA LEU A 344 -1.46 19.38 -17.39
C LEU A 344 -1.92 18.38 -16.32
N VAL A 345 -0.98 18.00 -15.49
CA VAL A 345 -1.18 17.41 -14.17
C VAL A 345 -0.87 18.49 -13.14
N VAL A 346 -1.87 18.87 -12.36
CA VAL A 346 -1.72 19.80 -11.23
C VAL A 346 -2.20 19.10 -9.98
N VAL A 347 -1.32 18.96 -9.00
CA VAL A 347 -1.62 18.28 -7.72
C VAL A 347 -1.16 19.19 -6.59
N GLU A 348 -2.10 19.57 -5.75
CA GLU A 348 -1.86 20.37 -4.55
C GLU A 348 -2.00 19.47 -3.31
N THR A 349 -1.01 19.57 -2.44
CA THR A 349 -1.00 19.01 -1.07
C THR A 349 -0.70 20.14 -0.09
N ASP A 350 -0.70 19.86 1.22
CA ASP A 350 -0.44 20.88 2.27
C ASP A 350 0.92 21.56 2.14
N ASP A 351 1.91 20.89 1.55
CA ASP A 351 3.31 21.31 1.52
C ASP A 351 3.90 21.44 0.10
N VAL A 352 3.22 20.89 -0.92
CA VAL A 352 3.74 20.85 -2.30
C VAL A 352 2.65 21.20 -3.31
N VAL A 353 3.01 21.90 -4.36
CA VAL A 353 2.23 22.00 -5.59
C VAL A 353 3.06 21.45 -6.75
N LEU A 354 2.59 20.37 -7.36
CA LEU A 354 3.15 19.83 -8.60
C LEU A 354 2.40 20.43 -9.80
N VAL A 355 3.14 20.93 -10.78
CA VAL A 355 2.63 21.27 -12.11
C VAL A 355 3.54 20.59 -13.13
N ALA A 356 2.97 19.70 -13.93
CA ALA A 356 3.72 18.96 -14.95
C ALA A 356 2.89 18.80 -16.22
N HIS A 357 3.54 18.73 -17.38
CA HIS A 357 2.89 18.25 -18.59
C HIS A 357 2.59 16.75 -18.43
N ARG A 358 1.40 16.31 -18.83
CA ARG A 358 0.94 14.93 -18.64
C ARG A 358 1.91 13.89 -19.23
N ASP A 359 2.46 14.15 -20.41
CA ASP A 359 3.40 13.24 -21.09
C ASP A 359 4.78 13.18 -20.41
N ARG A 360 5.06 14.10 -19.48
CA ARG A 360 6.29 14.15 -18.68
C ARG A 360 6.14 13.58 -17.26
N ALA A 361 4.99 12.98 -16.96
CA ALA A 361 4.69 12.45 -15.62
C ALA A 361 5.69 11.35 -15.14
N GLN A 362 6.34 10.66 -16.06
CA GLN A 362 7.37 9.66 -15.70
C GLN A 362 8.67 10.30 -15.17
N ASP A 363 8.95 11.56 -15.52
CA ASP A 363 10.17 12.27 -15.13
C ASP A 363 10.14 12.73 -13.66
N ILE A 364 8.98 12.68 -13.01
CA ILE A 364 8.79 13.02 -11.58
C ILE A 364 9.75 12.26 -10.68
N LYS A 365 10.08 10.99 -11.03
CA LYS A 365 11.05 10.20 -10.29
C LYS A 365 12.41 10.92 -10.15
N GLY A 366 12.87 11.61 -11.20
CA GLY A 366 14.11 12.39 -11.17
C GLY A 366 14.05 13.57 -10.19
N ILE A 367 12.88 14.24 -10.09
CA ILE A 367 12.67 15.32 -9.12
C ILE A 367 12.70 14.79 -7.70
N VAL A 368 12.01 13.66 -7.44
CA VAL A 368 12.01 13.02 -6.10
C VAL A 368 13.43 12.63 -5.68
N SER A 369 14.21 11.99 -6.56
CA SER A 369 15.59 11.62 -6.27
C SER A 369 16.47 12.84 -5.96
N ARG A 370 16.23 13.97 -6.61
CA ARG A 370 16.91 15.22 -6.30
C ARG A 370 16.52 15.75 -4.91
N LEU A 371 15.24 15.79 -4.58
CA LEU A 371 14.76 16.18 -3.25
C LEU A 371 15.35 15.29 -2.15
N GLU A 372 15.45 13.96 -2.40
CA GLU A 372 16.10 13.01 -1.49
C GLU A 372 17.59 13.35 -1.27
N SER A 373 18.30 13.69 -2.36
CA SER A 373 19.73 14.07 -2.27
C SER A 373 19.96 15.41 -1.56
N GLU A 374 18.99 16.32 -1.62
CA GLU A 374 18.98 17.61 -0.92
C GLU A 374 18.49 17.47 0.53
N GLY A 375 18.02 16.30 0.95
CA GLY A 375 17.47 16.06 2.29
C GLY A 375 16.12 16.72 2.55
N ALA A 376 15.39 17.10 1.48
CA ALA A 376 14.11 17.78 1.59
C ALA A 376 13.04 16.83 2.17
N PRO A 377 12.35 17.21 3.25
CA PRO A 377 11.39 16.35 3.93
C PRO A 377 10.21 15.95 3.02
N GLU A 378 9.84 16.78 2.06
CA GLU A 378 8.75 16.55 1.10
C GLU A 378 8.97 15.32 0.21
N SER A 379 10.21 14.83 0.10
CA SER A 379 10.52 13.57 -0.58
C SER A 379 10.02 12.35 0.18
N ARG A 380 9.95 12.41 1.52
CA ARG A 380 9.75 11.27 2.42
C ARG A 380 8.40 11.24 3.10
N ALA A 381 7.94 12.39 3.63
CA ALA A 381 6.77 12.45 4.49
C ALA A 381 5.87 13.64 4.17
N HIS A 382 4.58 13.49 4.41
CA HIS A 382 3.61 14.58 4.46
C HIS A 382 3.74 15.34 5.78
N ARG A 383 3.14 16.52 5.87
CA ARG A 383 2.99 17.22 7.15
C ARG A 383 2.18 16.41 8.15
N ARG A 384 1.18 15.65 7.68
CA ARG A 384 0.43 14.70 8.50
C ARG A 384 1.17 13.40 8.66
N ILE A 385 1.41 13.01 9.91
CA ILE A 385 2.06 11.76 10.29
C ILE A 385 1.09 10.91 11.11
N TYR A 386 0.75 9.73 10.60
CA TYR A 386 -0.11 8.78 11.29
C TYR A 386 0.65 8.01 12.37
N ARG A 387 -0.03 7.79 13.49
CA ARG A 387 0.46 7.06 14.66
C ARG A 387 -0.61 6.07 15.16
N PRO A 388 -0.29 5.08 15.98
CA PRO A 388 -1.29 4.15 16.53
C PRO A 388 -2.43 4.86 17.25
N TRP A 389 -2.11 5.93 17.96
CA TRP A 389 -3.04 6.71 18.75
C TRP A 389 -3.84 7.77 17.96
N GLY A 390 -3.51 7.99 16.68
CA GLY A 390 -4.15 8.99 15.83
C GLY A 390 -3.21 9.58 14.82
N TYR A 391 -3.07 10.89 14.75
CA TYR A 391 -2.11 11.58 13.88
C TYR A 391 -1.70 12.94 14.45
N TYR A 392 -0.63 13.49 13.90
CA TYR A 392 -0.30 14.89 14.06
C TYR A 392 -0.04 15.56 12.71
N ASP A 393 -0.38 16.85 12.64
CA ASP A 393 -0.10 17.73 11.50
C ASP A 393 0.89 18.81 11.93
N GLY A 394 2.04 18.94 11.27
CA GLY A 394 2.91 20.09 11.41
C GLY A 394 2.27 21.32 10.78
N ILE A 395 1.88 22.34 11.55
CA ILE A 395 1.20 23.53 11.03
C ILE A 395 2.22 24.55 10.55
N VAL A 396 3.17 24.91 11.41
CA VAL A 396 4.20 25.91 11.14
C VAL A 396 5.39 25.69 12.06
N GLU A 397 6.57 26.02 11.59
CA GLU A 397 7.80 25.91 12.35
C GLU A 397 8.70 27.13 12.15
N GLY A 398 9.56 27.38 13.12
CA GLY A 398 10.62 28.38 13.10
C GLY A 398 11.90 27.81 13.72
N GLU A 399 12.95 28.62 13.80
CA GLU A 399 14.26 28.16 14.27
C GLU A 399 14.24 27.49 15.66
N ARG A 400 13.38 27.98 16.57
CA ARG A 400 13.32 27.53 17.97
C ARG A 400 11.92 27.18 18.45
N TRP A 401 10.97 27.01 17.56
CA TRP A 401 9.59 26.66 17.89
C TRP A 401 8.90 25.95 16.73
N GLN A 402 7.90 25.14 17.06
CA GLN A 402 6.98 24.55 16.10
C GLN A 402 5.58 24.39 16.68
N VAL A 403 4.58 24.40 15.82
CA VAL A 403 3.18 24.18 16.17
C VAL A 403 2.68 22.93 15.47
N LYS A 404 2.09 22.03 16.22
CA LYS A 404 1.44 20.81 15.72
C LYS A 404 -0.02 20.79 16.12
N LYS A 405 -0.87 20.28 15.24
CA LYS A 405 -2.21 19.81 15.57
C LYS A 405 -2.12 18.31 15.83
N ILE A 406 -2.63 17.85 16.96
CA ILE A 406 -2.62 16.43 17.33
C ILE A 406 -4.06 15.98 17.50
N GLN A 407 -4.40 14.83 16.88
CA GLN A 407 -5.67 14.15 17.08
C GLN A 407 -5.44 12.79 17.73
N VAL A 408 -6.13 12.53 18.86
CA VAL A 408 -6.04 11.26 19.60
C VAL A 408 -7.39 10.55 19.57
N LYS A 409 -7.40 9.31 19.08
CA LYS A 409 -8.59 8.46 18.97
C LYS A 409 -9.19 8.18 20.35
N PRO A 410 -10.52 7.87 20.44
CA PRO A 410 -11.13 7.38 21.66
C PRO A 410 -10.39 6.17 22.26
N GLY A 411 -10.13 6.21 23.57
CA GLY A 411 -9.42 5.16 24.30
C GLY A 411 -7.91 5.07 24.05
N ALA A 412 -7.36 5.88 23.15
CA ALA A 412 -5.93 5.88 22.83
C ALA A 412 -5.13 6.83 23.73
N SER A 413 -3.82 6.62 23.78
CA SER A 413 -2.89 7.47 24.54
C SER A 413 -1.54 7.58 23.83
N LEU A 414 -0.87 8.71 24.01
CA LEU A 414 0.54 8.87 23.64
C LEU A 414 1.43 8.01 24.56
N SER A 415 2.69 7.81 24.20
CA SER A 415 3.69 7.21 25.10
C SER A 415 3.92 8.10 26.32
N LEU A 416 4.30 7.52 27.46
CA LEU A 416 4.89 8.29 28.54
C LEU A 416 6.28 8.72 28.10
N GLN A 417 6.52 10.02 27.97
CA GLN A 417 7.73 10.58 27.34
C GLN A 417 8.26 11.80 28.08
N MET A 418 9.49 12.18 27.74
CA MET A 418 10.18 13.35 28.27
C MET A 418 11.06 13.95 27.17
N HIS A 419 11.35 15.25 27.27
CA HIS A 419 12.24 15.98 26.36
C HIS A 419 13.34 16.70 27.13
N HIS A 420 14.57 16.64 26.63
CA HIS A 420 15.70 17.34 27.27
C HIS A 420 15.84 18.79 26.81
N HIS A 421 15.36 19.14 25.61
CA HIS A 421 15.69 20.40 24.96
C HIS A 421 14.49 21.27 24.61
N ARG A 422 13.23 20.78 24.83
CA ARG A 422 12.02 21.53 24.52
C ARG A 422 10.99 21.47 25.63
N ALA A 423 10.24 22.53 25.75
CA ALA A 423 9.01 22.61 26.55
C ALA A 423 7.79 22.65 25.60
N GLU A 424 6.61 22.31 26.13
CA GLU A 424 5.40 22.22 25.33
C GLU A 424 4.23 22.94 26.00
N HIS A 425 3.40 23.61 25.21
CA HIS A 425 2.11 24.13 25.60
C HIS A 425 1.03 23.38 24.84
N TRP A 426 0.11 22.77 25.55
CA TRP A 426 -1.00 22.01 25.00
C TRP A 426 -2.32 22.73 25.22
N ILE A 427 -3.09 22.93 24.16
CA ILE A 427 -4.41 23.57 24.19
C ILE A 427 -5.39 22.58 23.58
N VAL A 428 -6.34 22.10 24.38
CA VAL A 428 -7.41 21.21 23.90
C VAL A 428 -8.46 22.04 23.17
N VAL A 429 -8.71 21.71 21.90
CA VAL A 429 -9.70 22.42 21.07
C VAL A 429 -10.97 21.62 20.85
N GLN A 430 -10.91 20.27 21.04
CA GLN A 430 -12.08 19.40 20.98
C GLN A 430 -11.90 18.21 21.92
N GLY A 431 -12.97 17.85 22.62
CA GLY A 431 -13.01 16.72 23.54
C GLY A 431 -12.39 16.99 24.89
N THR A 432 -12.03 15.93 25.62
CA THR A 432 -11.41 16.03 26.96
C THR A 432 -10.24 15.05 27.03
N ALA A 433 -9.09 15.58 27.41
CA ALA A 433 -7.87 14.80 27.59
C ALA A 433 -7.62 14.54 29.10
N VAL A 434 -7.02 13.39 29.40
CA VAL A 434 -6.30 13.18 30.67
C VAL A 434 -4.84 13.44 30.37
N VAL A 435 -4.27 14.43 31.06
CA VAL A 435 -2.84 14.73 30.98
C VAL A 435 -2.19 14.22 32.27
N GLU A 436 -1.22 13.34 32.09
CA GLU A 436 -0.32 12.89 33.15
C GLU A 436 0.98 13.68 33.06
N LYS A 437 1.38 14.29 34.16
CA LYS A 437 2.60 15.09 34.30
C LYS A 437 3.29 14.76 35.62
N ASP A 438 4.49 14.21 35.57
CA ASP A 438 5.29 13.79 36.74
C ASP A 438 4.51 12.93 37.74
N GLY A 439 3.66 12.01 37.23
CA GLY A 439 2.81 11.10 38.01
C GLY A 439 1.50 11.72 38.53
N GLN A 440 1.25 13.01 38.28
CA GLN A 440 -0.03 13.63 38.55
C GLN A 440 -0.93 13.67 37.33
N GLN A 441 -2.22 13.40 37.50
CA GLN A 441 -3.18 13.42 36.41
C GLN A 441 -4.14 14.58 36.57
N GLU A 442 -4.42 15.27 35.49
CA GLU A 442 -5.42 16.33 35.39
C GLU A 442 -6.33 16.13 34.18
N LEU A 443 -7.59 16.54 34.29
CA LEU A 443 -8.51 16.61 33.15
C LEU A 443 -8.38 17.97 32.49
N VAL A 444 -8.12 17.98 31.18
CA VAL A 444 -8.02 19.19 30.37
C VAL A 444 -9.12 19.13 29.32
N GLY A 445 -10.15 19.96 29.46
CA GLY A 445 -11.27 20.03 28.53
C GLY A 445 -11.08 21.09 27.45
N GLU A 446 -12.12 21.28 26.63
CA GLU A 446 -12.10 22.28 25.56
C GLU A 446 -11.83 23.68 26.11
N ASN A 447 -11.02 24.47 25.37
CA ASN A 447 -10.52 25.81 25.74
C ASN A 447 -9.63 25.84 27.00
N GLN A 448 -9.22 24.69 27.51
CA GLN A 448 -8.22 24.61 28.58
C GLN A 448 -6.86 24.27 28.02
N SER A 449 -5.81 24.66 28.75
CA SER A 449 -4.43 24.43 28.36
C SER A 449 -3.58 23.98 29.55
N THR A 450 -2.52 23.27 29.26
CA THR A 450 -1.51 22.88 30.23
C THR A 450 -0.10 23.14 29.67
N TYR A 451 0.84 23.40 30.58
CA TYR A 451 2.25 23.58 30.27
C TYR A 451 3.05 22.39 30.73
N ILE A 452 3.87 21.86 29.83
CA ILE A 452 4.81 20.77 30.07
C ILE A 452 6.21 21.35 30.10
N PRO A 453 6.86 21.45 31.29
CA PRO A 453 8.20 21.97 31.42
C PRO A 453 9.24 21.02 30.80
N LEU A 454 10.39 21.57 30.45
CA LEU A 454 11.55 20.83 30.06
C LEU A 454 11.90 19.76 31.12
N GLY A 455 12.16 18.52 30.68
CA GLY A 455 12.51 17.40 31.56
C GLY A 455 11.33 16.75 32.32
N SER A 456 10.09 17.25 32.18
CA SER A 456 8.92 16.66 32.81
C SER A 456 8.47 15.38 32.06
N ARG A 457 8.16 14.32 32.80
CA ARG A 457 7.54 13.10 32.23
C ARG A 457 6.07 13.34 32.02
N HIS A 458 5.59 13.13 30.80
CA HIS A 458 4.22 13.45 30.46
C HIS A 458 3.60 12.47 29.46
N ARG A 459 2.28 12.39 29.48
CA ARG A 459 1.47 11.59 28.57
C ARG A 459 0.09 12.24 28.40
N LEU A 460 -0.47 12.19 27.20
CA LEU A 460 -1.86 12.52 26.92
C LEU A 460 -2.65 11.26 26.61
N SER A 461 -3.84 11.13 27.20
CA SER A 461 -4.79 10.05 26.95
C SER A 461 -6.16 10.61 26.64
N ASN A 462 -6.89 9.94 25.75
CA ASN A 462 -8.28 10.24 25.44
C ASN A 462 -9.21 9.23 26.14
N PRO A 463 -9.82 9.56 27.27
CA PRO A 463 -10.76 8.67 27.97
C PRO A 463 -12.18 8.71 27.35
N GLY A 464 -12.43 9.64 26.41
CA GLY A 464 -13.75 9.93 25.84
C GLY A 464 -14.15 8.97 24.73
N LYS A 465 -15.35 9.24 24.18
CA LYS A 465 -15.93 8.49 23.05
C LYS A 465 -15.77 9.22 21.70
N ILE A 466 -15.28 10.45 21.72
CA ILE A 466 -14.97 11.25 20.54
C ILE A 466 -13.48 11.51 20.47
N PRO A 467 -12.91 11.80 19.30
CA PRO A 467 -11.50 12.19 19.18
C PRO A 467 -11.21 13.44 20.04
N VAL A 468 -10.02 13.46 20.66
CA VAL A 468 -9.45 14.67 21.24
C VAL A 468 -8.61 15.35 20.18
N GLU A 469 -8.85 16.64 19.94
CA GLU A 469 -7.97 17.49 19.15
C GLU A 469 -7.29 18.51 20.04
N MET A 470 -6.00 18.68 19.87
CA MET A 470 -5.23 19.70 20.56
C MET A 470 -4.22 20.41 19.64
N ILE A 471 -3.90 21.63 20.00
CA ILE A 471 -2.78 22.38 19.45
C ILE A 471 -1.62 22.28 20.43
N GLU A 472 -0.49 21.84 19.93
CA GLU A 472 0.77 21.75 20.65
C GLU A 472 1.71 22.83 20.14
N VAL A 473 2.22 23.66 21.03
CA VAL A 473 3.30 24.61 20.73
C VAL A 473 4.55 24.11 21.44
N GLN A 474 5.54 23.71 20.69
CA GLN A 474 6.86 23.31 21.20
C GLN A 474 7.84 24.46 21.08
N SER A 475 8.67 24.67 22.08
CA SER A 475 9.72 25.70 22.07
C SER A 475 10.98 25.22 22.74
N GLY A 476 12.15 25.48 22.14
CA GLY A 476 13.44 25.06 22.67
C GLY A 476 14.57 25.18 21.67
N PRO A 477 15.81 24.93 22.11
CA PRO A 477 16.98 24.98 21.22
C PRO A 477 17.08 23.81 20.25
N TYR A 478 16.36 22.69 20.51
CA TYR A 478 16.32 21.51 19.66
C TYR A 478 14.93 20.89 19.67
N LEU A 479 14.38 20.60 18.50
CA LEU A 479 12.99 20.14 18.30
C LEU A 479 12.89 18.78 17.59
N GLY A 480 14.02 18.08 17.39
CA GLY A 480 14.08 16.79 16.72
C GLY A 480 13.31 15.70 17.45
N GLU A 481 12.74 14.73 16.70
CA GLU A 481 12.00 13.60 17.27
C GLU A 481 12.90 12.64 18.08
N ASP A 482 14.22 12.68 17.86
CA ASP A 482 15.25 11.95 18.61
C ASP A 482 15.50 12.52 20.03
N ASP A 483 14.98 13.72 20.36
CA ASP A 483 14.92 14.25 21.73
C ASP A 483 13.84 13.56 22.60
N ILE A 484 13.01 12.69 22.02
CA ILE A 484 11.95 12.01 22.76
C ILE A 484 12.50 10.79 23.51
N VAL A 485 12.58 10.89 24.83
CA VAL A 485 12.83 9.74 25.71
C VAL A 485 11.51 9.09 26.07
N ARG A 486 11.30 7.82 25.69
CA ARG A 486 10.08 7.05 25.96
C ARG A 486 10.29 6.10 27.13
N PHE A 487 9.42 6.18 28.15
CA PHE A 487 9.49 5.32 29.34
C PHE A 487 8.53 4.13 29.26
N GLU A 488 7.35 4.35 28.66
CA GLU A 488 6.36 3.31 28.41
C GLU A 488 5.85 3.49 26.98
N ASP A 489 6.14 2.54 26.13
CA ASP A 489 5.61 2.50 24.77
C ASP A 489 4.74 1.26 24.57
N ARG A 490 3.41 1.45 24.64
CA ARG A 490 2.41 0.40 24.41
C ARG A 490 2.36 -0.07 22.97
N TYR A 491 3.14 0.55 22.08
CA TYR A 491 3.09 0.36 20.63
C TYR A 491 4.41 -0.17 20.05
N GLY A 492 5.34 -0.61 20.90
CA GLY A 492 6.57 -1.30 20.48
C GLY A 492 7.52 -0.46 19.60
N ARG A 493 7.61 0.87 19.85
CA ARG A 493 8.52 1.78 19.09
C ARG A 493 9.87 2.01 19.78
N SER A 494 10.14 1.32 20.87
CA SER A 494 11.34 1.52 21.68
C SER A 494 12.54 0.83 21.06
N GLU A 495 13.32 1.57 20.29
CA GLU A 495 14.78 1.46 20.22
C GLU A 495 15.36 2.82 20.55
N SER A 496 15.33 3.24 21.81
CA SER A 496 16.23 4.25 22.32
C SER A 496 17.16 3.56 23.29
N PRO A 497 18.48 3.71 23.19
CA PRO A 497 19.40 3.14 24.15
C PRO A 497 19.04 3.67 25.53
N VAL A 498 18.76 2.77 26.46
CA VAL A 498 18.67 3.08 27.90
C VAL A 498 20.05 3.60 28.29
N LEU A 499 20.18 4.90 28.47
CA LEU A 499 21.31 5.45 29.18
C LEU A 499 21.19 4.97 30.63
N THR A 500 21.85 3.86 30.94
CA THR A 500 22.15 3.45 32.30
C THR A 500 23.20 4.41 32.82
N GLY A 501 22.82 5.32 33.69
CA GLY A 501 23.68 6.16 34.50
C GLY A 501 23.30 6.06 35.95
#